data_5c48f8dd1406bb9f470efe8a644b20f4
#
_entry.id   5c48f8dd1406bb9f470efe8a644b20f4
#
_cell.length_a   1.000
_cell.length_b   1.000
_cell.length_c   1.000
_cell.angle_alpha   90.00
_cell.angle_beta   90.00
_cell.angle_gamma   90.00
#
_symmetry.space_group_name_H-M   'P 1'
#
loop_
_entity.id
_entity.type
_entity.pdbx_description
1 polymer ?
#
loop_
_entity_poly.entity_id
_entity_poly.type
_entity_poly.pdbx_seq_one_letter_code
_entity_poly.pdbx_strand_id
1 'polypeptide(L)'
;MGDVARCSIGKPNEYYNEGLLYKLFGVNAELLIDHAWGWEPCRMADIKAYRPETNSISSGQVLQCPYPYDKARLVVREMAEAVALELLEKRIVTDQLTLTVGYDIENTASGSYRGETTLDPYGRKIPKPAHGTATLGQKTSSVRRIVDAVLGIYDEKADPKLTVRRLTVTANRLVREEDILYEPEQPVQFSLFDDPAARERQLREEEVRQERERRIQEAMLDIKKKYGKNAILSGGSYLDGATARERNRQIGGHKA
;
A
#
# COMPACT_ATOMS: atom_id res chain seq x y z
N MET A 1 -25.33 -11.60 20.15
CA MET A 1 -25.88 -12.52 19.10
C MET A 1 -27.33 -12.90 19.33
N GLY A 2 -27.79 -13.31 20.54
CA GLY A 2 -29.19 -13.65 20.80
C GLY A 2 -30.21 -12.56 20.46
N ASP A 3 -29.85 -11.27 20.63
CA ASP A 3 -30.73 -10.16 20.26
C ASP A 3 -30.83 -10.00 18.73
N VAL A 4 -29.76 -10.24 18.00
CA VAL A 4 -29.76 -10.26 16.53
C VAL A 4 -30.67 -11.40 16.03
N ALA A 5 -30.52 -12.60 16.57
CA ALA A 5 -31.37 -13.74 16.20
C ALA A 5 -32.84 -13.47 16.49
N ARG A 6 -33.18 -12.90 17.66
CA ARG A 6 -34.58 -12.53 17.97
C ARG A 6 -35.08 -11.41 17.03
N CYS A 7 -34.28 -10.44 16.72
CA CYS A 7 -34.62 -9.34 15.82
C CYS A 7 -34.88 -9.84 14.40
N SER A 8 -34.11 -10.83 13.91
CA SER A 8 -34.24 -11.37 12.55
C SER A 8 -35.57 -12.08 12.27
N ILE A 9 -36.25 -12.57 13.30
CA ILE A 9 -37.58 -13.24 13.19
C ILE A 9 -38.74 -12.32 13.58
N GLY A 10 -38.46 -11.05 13.90
CA GLY A 10 -39.51 -10.07 14.23
C GLY A 10 -40.43 -9.77 13.05
N LYS A 11 -41.71 -9.50 13.35
CA LYS A 11 -42.69 -9.20 12.30
C LYS A 11 -42.37 -7.83 11.65
N PRO A 12 -42.73 -7.63 10.36
CA PRO A 12 -42.43 -6.39 9.64
C PRO A 12 -43.01 -5.12 10.28
N ASN A 13 -44.06 -5.23 11.09
CA ASN A 13 -44.70 -4.14 11.80
C ASN A 13 -44.15 -3.90 13.21
N GLU A 14 -43.24 -4.72 13.68
CA GLU A 14 -42.54 -4.55 14.97
C GLU A 14 -41.30 -3.67 14.79
N TYR A 15 -40.92 -2.94 15.87
CA TYR A 15 -39.74 -2.10 15.82
C TYR A 15 -38.45 -2.94 15.63
N TYR A 16 -38.35 -4.07 16.33
CA TYR A 16 -37.24 -5.00 16.23
C TYR A 16 -37.56 -6.07 15.19
N ASN A 17 -37.13 -5.86 13.96
CA ASN A 17 -37.33 -6.77 12.85
C ASN A 17 -36.09 -6.84 11.96
N GLU A 18 -36.09 -7.72 11.00
CA GLU A 18 -34.98 -7.88 10.05
C GLU A 18 -34.62 -6.58 9.32
N GLY A 19 -35.62 -5.79 8.92
CA GLY A 19 -35.44 -4.50 8.25
C GLY A 19 -34.64 -3.49 9.09
N LEU A 20 -34.75 -3.53 10.42
CA LEU A 20 -33.93 -2.73 11.31
C LEU A 20 -32.46 -3.17 11.23
N LEU A 21 -32.17 -4.46 11.14
CA LEU A 21 -30.80 -4.96 11.01
C LEU A 21 -30.17 -4.52 9.69
N TYR A 22 -30.90 -4.61 8.57
CA TYR A 22 -30.42 -4.10 7.28
C TYR A 22 -30.23 -2.57 7.29
N LYS A 23 -31.08 -1.83 7.98
CA LYS A 23 -30.93 -0.38 8.12
C LYS A 23 -29.67 -0.01 8.90
N LEU A 24 -29.30 -0.78 9.91
CA LEU A 24 -28.14 -0.51 10.78
C LEU A 24 -26.83 -1.02 10.19
N PHE A 25 -26.84 -2.18 9.53
CA PHE A 25 -25.63 -2.90 9.14
C PHE A 25 -25.49 -3.08 7.61
N GLY A 26 -26.49 -2.65 6.83
CA GLY A 26 -26.52 -2.85 5.38
C GLY A 26 -26.46 -4.33 5.03
N VAL A 27 -25.78 -4.68 3.96
CA VAL A 27 -25.61 -6.08 3.50
C VAL A 27 -24.94 -6.99 4.52
N ASN A 28 -24.17 -6.42 5.46
CA ASN A 28 -23.55 -7.19 6.54
C ASN A 28 -24.58 -7.77 7.55
N ALA A 29 -25.84 -7.31 7.51
CA ALA A 29 -26.91 -7.85 8.33
C ALA A 29 -27.11 -9.36 8.07
N GLU A 30 -26.98 -9.79 6.83
CA GLU A 30 -27.11 -11.19 6.42
C GLU A 30 -26.10 -12.07 7.16
N LEU A 31 -24.82 -11.70 7.13
CA LEU A 31 -23.76 -12.42 7.85
C LEU A 31 -23.99 -12.43 9.37
N LEU A 32 -24.47 -11.30 9.92
CA LEU A 32 -24.76 -11.20 11.35
C LEU A 32 -25.94 -12.12 11.76
N ILE A 33 -26.97 -12.22 10.93
CA ILE A 33 -28.13 -13.09 11.14
C ILE A 33 -27.68 -14.55 11.08
N ASP A 34 -26.96 -14.93 10.04
CA ASP A 34 -26.45 -16.29 9.87
C ASP A 34 -25.59 -16.72 11.06
N HIS A 35 -24.62 -15.91 11.46
CA HIS A 35 -23.79 -16.19 12.62
C HIS A 35 -24.57 -16.21 13.93
N ALA A 36 -25.64 -15.39 14.06
CA ALA A 36 -26.48 -15.41 15.25
C ALA A 36 -27.27 -16.71 15.39
N TRP A 37 -27.57 -17.36 14.26
CA TRP A 37 -28.20 -18.68 14.19
C TRP A 37 -27.19 -19.84 14.16
N GLY A 38 -25.90 -19.55 14.23
CA GLY A 38 -24.83 -20.54 14.22
C GLY A 38 -24.50 -21.07 12.82
N TRP A 39 -24.89 -20.36 11.78
CA TRP A 39 -24.59 -20.72 10.40
C TRP A 39 -23.31 -20.04 9.94
N GLU A 40 -22.34 -20.82 9.46
CA GLU A 40 -21.09 -20.36 8.85
C GLU A 40 -20.81 -21.21 7.60
N PRO A 41 -21.13 -20.70 6.40
CA PRO A 41 -20.93 -21.43 5.16
C PRO A 41 -19.46 -21.48 4.73
N CYS A 42 -18.65 -20.49 5.17
CA CYS A 42 -17.26 -20.38 4.78
C CYS A 42 -16.39 -21.38 5.54
N ARG A 43 -15.71 -22.25 4.81
CA ARG A 43 -14.80 -23.27 5.37
C ARG A 43 -13.35 -22.84 5.18
N MET A 44 -12.44 -23.42 5.97
CA MET A 44 -11.00 -23.20 5.81
C MET A 44 -10.49 -23.53 4.39
N ALA A 45 -11.13 -24.47 3.70
CA ALA A 45 -10.82 -24.79 2.31
C ALA A 45 -11.18 -23.63 1.37
N ASP A 46 -12.32 -22.97 1.60
CA ASP A 46 -12.79 -21.84 0.79
C ASP A 46 -11.86 -20.63 1.00
N ILE A 47 -11.46 -20.36 2.27
CA ILE A 47 -10.49 -19.32 2.59
C ILE A 47 -9.14 -19.58 1.89
N LYS A 48 -8.66 -20.82 1.90
CA LYS A 48 -7.41 -21.21 1.23
C LYS A 48 -7.51 -21.14 -0.29
N ALA A 49 -8.66 -21.43 -0.85
CA ALA A 49 -8.91 -21.37 -2.30
C ALA A 49 -9.19 -19.96 -2.81
N TYR A 50 -9.58 -19.04 -1.92
CA TYR A 50 -9.92 -17.66 -2.30
C TYR A 50 -8.72 -16.96 -2.94
N ARG A 51 -8.96 -16.40 -4.10
CA ARG A 51 -8.01 -15.56 -4.84
C ARG A 51 -8.65 -14.20 -5.03
N PRO A 52 -8.28 -13.20 -4.20
CA PRO A 52 -8.84 -11.86 -4.34
C PRO A 52 -8.44 -11.27 -5.69
N GLU A 53 -9.41 -10.77 -6.43
CA GLU A 53 -9.18 -9.90 -7.59
C GLU A 53 -8.84 -8.51 -7.08
N THR A 54 -7.60 -8.33 -6.62
CA THR A 54 -7.16 -7.02 -6.11
C THR A 54 -6.57 -6.21 -7.24
N ASN A 55 -7.14 -5.04 -7.51
CA ASN A 55 -6.58 -4.05 -8.42
C ASN A 55 -5.49 -3.19 -7.76
N SER A 56 -5.19 -3.43 -6.48
CA SER A 56 -4.18 -2.67 -5.74
C SER A 56 -3.54 -3.51 -4.62
N ILE A 57 -2.28 -3.19 -4.30
CA ILE A 57 -1.56 -3.65 -3.12
C ILE A 57 -1.21 -2.43 -2.28
N SER A 58 -1.55 -2.48 -1.00
CA SER A 58 -1.31 -1.38 -0.07
C SER A 58 -0.49 -1.85 1.13
N SER A 59 0.52 -1.07 1.47
CA SER A 59 1.32 -1.24 2.68
C SER A 59 1.13 -0.02 3.57
N GLY A 60 0.59 -0.20 4.76
CA GLY A 60 0.38 0.84 5.77
C GLY A 60 1.26 0.64 6.99
N GLN A 61 1.73 1.74 7.59
CA GLN A 61 2.47 1.71 8.84
C GLN A 61 2.06 2.89 9.73
N VAL A 62 1.80 2.58 11.02
CA VAL A 62 1.71 3.57 12.08
C VAL A 62 3.05 3.58 12.80
N LEU A 63 3.69 4.75 12.87
CA LEU A 63 4.98 4.93 13.53
C LEU A 63 4.80 4.92 15.06
N GLN A 64 5.78 4.42 15.79
CA GLN A 64 5.69 4.29 17.26
C GLN A 64 5.68 5.66 17.96
N CYS A 65 6.36 6.64 17.38
CA CYS A 65 6.40 8.03 17.82
C CYS A 65 6.28 8.98 16.62
N PRO A 66 6.03 10.28 16.84
CA PRO A 66 6.08 11.28 15.78
C PRO A 66 7.47 11.31 15.13
N TYR A 67 7.54 11.16 13.81
CA TYR A 67 8.79 11.20 13.04
C TYR A 67 8.97 12.55 12.35
N PRO A 68 10.16 13.16 12.44
CA PRO A 68 10.49 14.28 11.60
C PRO A 68 10.56 13.86 10.12
N TYR A 69 10.48 14.84 9.23
CA TYR A 69 10.42 14.67 7.78
C TYR A 69 11.45 13.67 7.23
N ASP A 70 12.73 13.82 7.57
CA ASP A 70 13.81 12.99 7.02
C ASP A 70 13.71 11.52 7.47
N LYS A 71 13.36 11.29 8.74
CA LYS A 71 13.15 9.93 9.25
C LYS A 71 11.92 9.28 8.62
N ALA A 72 10.83 10.01 8.45
CA ALA A 72 9.65 9.51 7.77
C ALA A 72 9.92 9.20 6.30
N ARG A 73 10.74 10.02 5.61
CA ARG A 73 11.19 9.78 4.23
C ARG A 73 11.95 8.47 4.09
N LEU A 74 12.80 8.14 5.06
CA LEU A 74 13.50 6.86 5.08
C LEU A 74 12.52 5.68 5.19
N VAL A 75 11.51 5.79 6.06
CA VAL A 75 10.47 4.75 6.18
C VAL A 75 9.65 4.62 4.89
N VAL A 76 9.31 5.73 4.24
CA VAL A 76 8.63 5.71 2.92
C VAL A 76 9.45 4.92 1.90
N ARG A 77 10.77 5.12 1.85
CA ARG A 77 11.67 4.35 1.00
C ARG A 77 11.60 2.86 1.30
N GLU A 78 11.73 2.47 2.57
CA GLU A 78 11.64 1.07 3.01
C GLU A 78 10.30 0.43 2.64
N MET A 79 9.21 1.18 2.76
CA MET A 79 7.87 0.71 2.38
C MET A 79 7.74 0.53 0.87
N ALA A 80 8.26 1.46 0.08
CA ALA A 80 8.27 1.37 -1.38
C ALA A 80 9.12 0.18 -1.88
N GLU A 81 10.31 -0.06 -1.29
CA GLU A 81 11.14 -1.23 -1.56
C GLU A 81 10.38 -2.53 -1.26
N ALA A 82 9.65 -2.59 -0.14
CA ALA A 82 8.86 -3.76 0.24
C ALA A 82 7.69 -4.02 -0.72
N VAL A 83 6.97 -2.97 -1.14
CA VAL A 83 5.88 -3.08 -2.13
C VAL A 83 6.42 -3.57 -3.46
N ALA A 84 7.55 -3.04 -3.94
CA ALA A 84 8.16 -3.47 -5.20
C ALA A 84 8.59 -4.95 -5.18
N LEU A 85 9.18 -5.40 -4.06
CA LEU A 85 9.53 -6.82 -3.90
C LEU A 85 8.29 -7.73 -3.84
N GLU A 86 7.20 -7.26 -3.23
CA GLU A 86 5.94 -8.01 -3.20
C GLU A 86 5.31 -8.12 -4.60
N LEU A 87 5.36 -7.05 -5.40
CA LEU A 87 4.92 -7.06 -6.80
C LEU A 87 5.71 -8.10 -7.61
N LEU A 88 7.04 -8.10 -7.49
CA LEU A 88 7.89 -9.07 -8.17
C LEU A 88 7.61 -10.50 -7.72
N GLU A 89 7.43 -10.75 -6.41
CA GLU A 89 7.12 -12.07 -5.88
C GLU A 89 5.81 -12.63 -6.45
N LYS A 90 4.81 -11.77 -6.62
CA LYS A 90 3.49 -12.12 -7.15
C LYS A 90 3.42 -12.13 -8.67
N ARG A 91 4.53 -11.78 -9.36
CA ARG A 91 4.56 -11.65 -10.83
C ARG A 91 3.51 -10.67 -11.36
N ILE A 92 3.37 -9.53 -10.69
CA ILE A 92 2.48 -8.43 -11.06
C ILE A 92 3.26 -7.14 -11.16
N VAL A 93 2.72 -6.21 -11.93
CA VAL A 93 3.30 -4.90 -12.20
C VAL A 93 2.27 -3.80 -12.02
N THR A 94 2.75 -2.58 -11.85
CA THR A 94 1.93 -1.37 -11.71
C THR A 94 2.46 -0.24 -12.59
N ASP A 95 1.57 0.64 -12.98
CA ASP A 95 1.91 1.93 -13.58
C ASP A 95 1.49 3.13 -12.72
N GLN A 96 0.87 2.88 -11.55
CA GLN A 96 0.38 3.96 -10.70
C GLN A 96 0.66 3.68 -9.22
N LEU A 97 1.26 4.67 -8.56
CA LEU A 97 1.60 4.63 -7.15
C LEU A 97 0.91 5.79 -6.42
N THR A 98 0.44 5.51 -5.23
CA THR A 98 -0.19 6.49 -4.35
C THR A 98 0.50 6.49 -3.00
N LEU A 99 0.77 7.67 -2.46
CA LEU A 99 1.29 7.86 -1.12
C LEU A 99 0.31 8.71 -0.30
N THR A 100 0.04 8.27 0.92
CA THR A 100 -0.67 9.05 1.92
C THR A 100 0.19 9.22 3.15
N VAL A 101 0.38 10.47 3.61
CA VAL A 101 1.17 10.84 4.76
C VAL A 101 0.25 11.45 5.82
N GLY A 102 0.02 10.72 6.90
CA GLY A 102 -0.76 11.18 8.05
C GLY A 102 0.14 11.82 9.11
N TYR A 103 -0.20 13.02 9.50
CA TYR A 103 0.55 13.79 10.48
C TYR A 103 0.13 13.46 11.91
N ASP A 104 1.05 13.72 12.85
CA ASP A 104 0.76 13.50 14.26
C ASP A 104 -0.15 14.59 14.85
N ILE A 105 -0.93 14.23 15.87
CA ILE A 105 -1.81 15.14 16.61
C ILE A 105 -1.04 16.25 17.33
N GLU A 106 0.22 15.98 17.74
CA GLU A 106 1.06 16.97 18.40
C GLU A 106 1.26 18.25 17.57
N ASN A 107 1.21 18.14 16.24
CA ASN A 107 1.29 19.30 15.35
C ASN A 107 0.17 20.32 15.57
N THR A 108 -0.99 19.89 16.08
CA THR A 108 -2.15 20.74 16.35
C THR A 108 -2.30 21.07 17.84
N ALA A 109 -1.65 20.34 18.74
CA ALA A 109 -1.79 20.46 20.19
C ALA A 109 -1.35 21.83 20.72
N SER A 110 -0.31 22.43 20.13
CA SER A 110 0.19 23.75 20.53
C SER A 110 -0.71 24.93 20.10
N GLY A 111 -1.74 24.68 19.27
CA GLY A 111 -2.58 25.72 18.68
C GLY A 111 -1.88 26.65 17.69
N SER A 112 -0.60 26.40 17.37
CA SER A 112 0.19 27.20 16.44
C SER A 112 -0.02 26.81 14.97
N TYR A 113 -0.54 25.61 14.71
CA TYR A 113 -0.81 25.14 13.35
C TYR A 113 -1.95 25.93 12.70
N ARG A 114 -1.69 26.49 11.51
CA ARG A 114 -2.63 27.34 10.76
C ARG A 114 -3.12 26.69 9.45
N GLY A 115 -2.65 25.49 9.14
CA GLY A 115 -3.06 24.78 7.94
C GLY A 115 -4.43 24.11 8.06
N GLU A 116 -4.83 23.42 7.01
CA GLU A 116 -6.08 22.65 6.99
C GLU A 116 -6.03 21.48 7.98
N THR A 117 -7.12 21.27 8.71
CA THR A 117 -7.27 20.17 9.66
C THR A 117 -8.43 19.26 9.28
N THR A 118 -8.35 18.00 9.68
CA THR A 118 -9.42 17.01 9.61
C THR A 118 -9.62 16.33 10.95
N LEU A 119 -10.72 15.61 11.10
CA LEU A 119 -10.94 14.77 12.28
C LEU A 119 -10.43 13.35 12.01
N ASP A 120 -9.70 12.80 12.97
CA ASP A 120 -9.35 11.38 12.95
C ASP A 120 -10.59 10.52 13.35
N PRO A 121 -10.51 9.17 13.24
CA PRO A 121 -11.60 8.27 13.65
C PRO A 121 -12.05 8.41 15.12
N TYR A 122 -11.25 9.05 15.96
CA TYR A 122 -11.55 9.31 17.36
C TYR A 122 -12.08 10.72 17.63
N GLY A 123 -12.36 11.50 16.55
CA GLY A 123 -12.88 12.87 16.66
C GLY A 123 -11.84 13.93 17.01
N ARG A 124 -10.53 13.61 16.97
CA ARG A 124 -9.45 14.54 17.31
C ARG A 124 -9.00 15.31 16.07
N LYS A 125 -8.74 16.62 16.23
CA LYS A 125 -8.22 17.45 15.14
C LYS A 125 -6.76 17.09 14.86
N ILE A 126 -6.48 16.75 13.62
CA ILE A 126 -5.13 16.50 13.10
C ILE A 126 -4.91 17.32 11.84
N PRO A 127 -3.66 17.63 11.44
CA PRO A 127 -3.41 18.22 10.13
C PRO A 127 -3.97 17.33 9.03
N LYS A 128 -4.53 17.94 7.98
CA LYS A 128 -5.03 17.20 6.82
C LYS A 128 -3.90 16.34 6.24
N PRO A 129 -4.10 15.02 6.06
CA PRO A 129 -3.08 14.16 5.48
C PRO A 129 -2.66 14.63 4.09
N ALA A 130 -1.37 14.57 3.81
CA ALA A 130 -0.86 14.77 2.47
C ALA A 130 -1.13 13.51 1.62
N HIS A 131 -1.57 13.73 0.39
CA HIS A 131 -1.90 12.66 -0.54
C HIS A 131 -1.39 13.02 -1.93
N GLY A 132 -0.80 12.04 -2.60
CA GLY A 132 -0.32 12.22 -3.97
C GLY A 132 -0.32 10.89 -4.73
N THR A 133 -0.41 11.02 -6.05
CA THR A 133 -0.37 9.90 -6.98
C THR A 133 0.62 10.19 -8.08
N ALA A 134 1.47 9.22 -8.42
CA ALA A 134 2.37 9.26 -9.56
C ALA A 134 2.01 8.17 -10.56
N THR A 135 1.99 8.52 -11.84
CA THR A 135 1.84 7.56 -12.93
C THR A 135 3.20 7.32 -13.57
N LEU A 136 3.59 6.06 -13.66
CA LEU A 136 4.81 5.61 -14.32
C LEU A 136 4.49 5.39 -15.81
N GLY A 137 5.30 5.92 -16.69
CA GLY A 137 5.03 5.81 -18.15
C GLY A 137 4.94 4.36 -18.67
N GLN A 138 5.37 3.38 -17.88
CA GLN A 138 5.33 1.95 -18.21
C GLN A 138 5.01 1.14 -16.96
N LYS A 139 4.32 0.01 -17.13
CA LYS A 139 4.07 -0.97 -16.06
C LYS A 139 5.38 -1.60 -15.61
N THR A 140 5.62 -1.67 -14.31
CA THR A 140 6.89 -2.13 -13.75
C THR A 140 6.75 -2.69 -12.34
N SER A 141 7.69 -3.57 -11.97
CA SER A 141 7.99 -4.00 -10.59
C SER A 141 9.40 -3.56 -10.14
N SER A 142 10.08 -2.70 -10.91
CA SER A 142 11.42 -2.20 -10.61
C SER A 142 11.42 -1.43 -9.28
N VAL A 143 12.24 -1.87 -8.32
CA VAL A 143 12.40 -1.21 -7.02
C VAL A 143 12.85 0.23 -7.21
N ARG A 144 13.81 0.49 -8.08
CA ARG A 144 14.34 1.83 -8.35
C ARG A 144 13.23 2.77 -8.81
N ARG A 145 12.47 2.39 -9.86
CA ARG A 145 11.42 3.24 -10.43
C ARG A 145 10.29 3.50 -9.44
N ILE A 146 9.90 2.48 -8.67
CA ILE A 146 8.85 2.59 -7.64
C ILE A 146 9.31 3.48 -6.49
N VAL A 147 10.53 3.27 -5.98
CA VAL A 147 11.09 4.10 -4.91
C VAL A 147 11.23 5.55 -5.34
N ASP A 148 11.80 5.82 -6.52
CA ASP A 148 11.98 7.18 -7.02
C ASP A 148 10.63 7.90 -7.18
N ALA A 149 9.61 7.22 -7.70
CA ALA A 149 8.28 7.80 -7.86
C ALA A 149 7.60 8.09 -6.50
N VAL A 150 7.66 7.16 -5.56
CA VAL A 150 7.04 7.34 -4.22
C VAL A 150 7.76 8.43 -3.43
N LEU A 151 9.10 8.49 -3.50
CA LEU A 151 9.87 9.57 -2.88
C LEU A 151 9.59 10.92 -3.54
N GLY A 152 9.41 10.95 -4.86
CA GLY A 152 8.98 12.16 -5.57
C GLY A 152 7.65 12.69 -5.07
N ILE A 153 6.66 11.80 -4.84
CA ILE A 153 5.38 12.20 -4.23
C ILE A 153 5.61 12.75 -2.81
N TYR A 154 6.46 12.08 -2.01
CA TYR A 154 6.75 12.51 -0.66
C TYR A 154 7.37 13.91 -0.63
N ASP A 155 8.40 14.12 -1.42
CA ASP A 155 9.15 15.39 -1.49
C ASP A 155 8.29 16.55 -2.01
N GLU A 156 7.30 16.28 -2.86
CA GLU A 156 6.37 17.28 -3.38
C GLU A 156 5.21 17.61 -2.41
N LYS A 157 4.66 16.59 -1.75
CA LYS A 157 3.38 16.70 -1.02
C LYS A 157 3.51 16.81 0.49
N ALA A 158 4.56 16.23 1.09
CA ALA A 158 4.71 16.24 2.54
C ALA A 158 5.23 17.59 3.04
N ASP A 159 4.62 18.11 4.11
CA ASP A 159 5.10 19.33 4.76
C ASP A 159 6.31 19.01 5.65
N PRO A 160 7.51 19.57 5.35
CA PRO A 160 8.73 19.31 6.11
C PRO A 160 8.72 19.85 7.55
N LYS A 161 7.74 20.69 7.90
CA LYS A 161 7.61 21.28 9.24
C LYS A 161 6.78 20.41 10.18
N LEU A 162 6.07 19.42 9.64
CA LEU A 162 5.15 18.58 10.41
C LEU A 162 5.77 17.23 10.72
N THR A 163 5.46 16.73 11.91
CA THR A 163 5.80 15.37 12.29
C THR A 163 4.79 14.38 11.74
N VAL A 164 5.29 13.24 11.25
CA VAL A 164 4.52 12.19 10.59
C VAL A 164 4.20 11.08 11.58
N ARG A 165 2.98 10.55 11.51
CA ARG A 165 2.51 9.44 12.35
C ARG A 165 2.10 8.20 11.57
N ARG A 166 1.56 8.38 10.36
CA ARG A 166 1.08 7.28 9.51
C ARG A 166 1.58 7.44 8.10
N LEU A 167 1.97 6.34 7.50
CA LEU A 167 2.37 6.26 6.10
C LEU A 167 1.60 5.13 5.42
N THR A 168 1.16 5.36 4.19
CA THR A 168 0.53 4.33 3.37
C THR A 168 1.01 4.48 1.94
N VAL A 169 1.61 3.41 1.42
CA VAL A 169 2.05 3.30 0.02
C VAL A 169 1.14 2.30 -0.67
N THR A 170 0.57 2.66 -1.80
CA THR A 170 -0.33 1.80 -2.57
C THR A 170 0.12 1.72 -4.02
N ALA A 171 0.26 0.51 -4.53
CA ALA A 171 0.41 0.22 -5.96
C ALA A 171 -0.97 -0.07 -6.53
N ASN A 172 -1.40 0.68 -7.54
CA ASN A 172 -2.69 0.57 -8.18
C ASN A 172 -2.55 0.01 -9.61
N ARG A 173 -3.69 -0.26 -10.26
CA ARG A 173 -3.75 -0.74 -11.65
C ARG A 173 -2.86 -1.95 -11.90
N LEU A 174 -2.95 -2.91 -10.99
CA LEU A 174 -2.15 -4.12 -11.04
C LEU A 174 -2.53 -4.99 -12.23
N VAL A 175 -1.51 -5.49 -12.93
CA VAL A 175 -1.65 -6.40 -14.06
C VAL A 175 -0.62 -7.51 -13.90
N ARG A 176 -0.92 -8.72 -14.35
CA ARG A 176 0.06 -9.81 -14.38
C ARG A 176 1.14 -9.50 -15.42
N GLU A 177 2.38 -9.88 -15.15
CA GLU A 177 3.48 -9.72 -16.12
C GLU A 177 3.17 -10.41 -17.45
N GLU A 178 2.53 -11.58 -17.43
CA GLU A 178 2.15 -12.34 -18.61
C GLU A 178 1.13 -11.62 -19.50
N ASP A 179 0.29 -10.77 -18.92
CA ASP A 179 -0.76 -10.05 -19.65
C ASP A 179 -0.21 -8.83 -20.40
N ILE A 180 0.99 -8.33 -20.02
CA ILE A 180 1.61 -7.17 -20.69
C ILE A 180 2.10 -7.52 -22.10
N LEU A 181 2.48 -8.77 -22.32
CA LEU A 181 2.97 -9.23 -23.63
C LEU A 181 1.96 -9.05 -24.76
N TYR A 182 0.69 -8.78 -24.40
CA TYR A 182 -0.40 -8.55 -25.36
C TYR A 182 -0.79 -7.08 -25.50
N GLU A 183 -0.16 -6.16 -24.76
CA GLU A 183 -0.42 -4.73 -24.97
C GLU A 183 0.35 -4.26 -26.22
N PRO A 184 -0.33 -3.67 -27.23
CA PRO A 184 0.35 -3.12 -28.40
C PRO A 184 1.28 -1.98 -27.96
N GLU A 185 2.52 -2.00 -28.45
CA GLU A 185 3.46 -0.90 -28.22
C GLU A 185 2.82 0.41 -28.66
N GLN A 186 2.74 1.37 -27.76
CA GLN A 186 2.23 2.70 -28.14
C GLN A 186 3.18 3.33 -29.15
N PRO A 187 2.66 3.84 -30.28
CA PRO A 187 3.50 4.47 -31.28
C PRO A 187 4.23 5.66 -30.66
N VAL A 188 5.55 5.60 -30.72
CA VAL A 188 6.40 6.68 -30.20
C VAL A 188 6.49 7.76 -31.25
N GLN A 189 6.02 8.96 -30.92
CA GLN A 189 6.17 10.12 -31.79
C GLN A 189 7.64 10.58 -31.78
N PHE A 190 8.30 10.49 -32.91
CA PHE A 190 9.67 10.97 -33.09
C PHE A 190 9.69 12.48 -33.27
N SER A 191 10.60 13.16 -32.57
CA SER A 191 10.96 14.55 -32.91
C SER A 191 11.94 14.54 -34.09
N LEU A 192 11.82 15.53 -34.98
CA LEU A 192 12.75 15.73 -36.11
C LEU A 192 14.22 15.96 -35.68
N PHE A 193 14.43 16.26 -34.42
CA PHE A 193 15.75 16.55 -33.83
C PHE A 193 16.30 15.39 -32.99
N ASP A 194 15.58 14.30 -32.87
CA ASP A 194 16.06 13.12 -32.13
C ASP A 194 17.08 12.36 -32.97
N ASP A 195 18.23 12.01 -32.37
CA ASP A 195 19.19 11.06 -32.96
C ASP A 195 18.70 9.63 -32.68
N PRO A 196 18.20 8.90 -33.70
CA PRO A 196 17.68 7.54 -33.54
C PRO A 196 18.73 6.58 -32.94
N ALA A 197 20.00 6.73 -33.34
CA ALA A 197 21.08 5.87 -32.87
C ALA A 197 21.44 6.11 -31.39
N ALA A 198 21.39 7.37 -30.95
CA ALA A 198 21.61 7.71 -29.55
C ALA A 198 20.47 7.15 -28.66
N ARG A 199 19.23 7.25 -29.14
CA ARG A 199 18.04 6.72 -28.46
C ARG A 199 18.06 5.19 -28.36
N GLU A 200 18.40 4.52 -29.44
CA GLU A 200 18.51 3.05 -29.45
C GLU A 200 19.56 2.57 -28.45
N ARG A 201 20.70 3.27 -28.36
CA ARG A 201 21.72 2.98 -27.33
C ARG A 201 21.18 3.18 -25.92
N GLN A 202 20.46 4.27 -25.67
CA GLN A 202 19.86 4.54 -24.36
C GLN A 202 18.82 3.48 -23.97
N LEU A 203 17.98 3.04 -24.91
CA LEU A 203 17.00 1.98 -24.67
C LEU A 203 17.68 0.65 -24.33
N ARG A 204 18.70 0.26 -25.09
CA ARG A 204 19.48 -0.98 -24.78
C ARG A 204 20.18 -0.89 -23.43
N GLU A 205 20.77 0.24 -23.09
CA GLU A 205 21.39 0.42 -21.76
C GLU A 205 20.36 0.34 -20.63
N GLU A 206 19.18 0.90 -20.81
CA GLU A 206 18.11 0.80 -19.82
C GLU A 206 17.57 -0.63 -19.70
N GLU A 207 17.39 -1.37 -20.80
CA GLU A 207 17.01 -2.79 -20.79
C GLU A 207 18.01 -3.65 -20.02
N VAL A 208 19.30 -3.49 -20.32
CA VAL A 208 20.39 -4.21 -19.60
C VAL A 208 20.37 -3.88 -18.13
N ARG A 209 20.14 -2.59 -17.77
CA ARG A 209 20.04 -2.15 -16.39
C ARG A 209 18.84 -2.76 -15.68
N GLN A 210 17.68 -2.78 -16.34
CA GLN A 210 16.43 -3.37 -15.79
C GLN A 210 16.59 -4.88 -15.58
N GLU A 211 17.20 -5.59 -16.55
CA GLU A 211 17.44 -7.03 -16.42
C GLU A 211 18.41 -7.35 -15.26
N ARG A 212 19.48 -6.55 -15.12
CA ARG A 212 20.41 -6.69 -13.98
C ARG A 212 19.72 -6.43 -12.65
N GLU A 213 18.92 -5.37 -12.57
CA GLU A 213 18.13 -5.04 -11.38
C GLU A 213 17.20 -6.20 -11.02
N ARG A 214 16.46 -6.72 -11.98
CA ARG A 214 15.54 -7.85 -11.80
C ARG A 214 16.23 -9.08 -11.24
N ARG A 215 17.39 -9.47 -11.79
CA ARG A 215 18.19 -10.60 -11.29
C ARG A 215 18.62 -10.39 -9.84
N ILE A 216 19.02 -9.18 -9.47
CA ILE A 216 19.37 -8.83 -8.08
C ILE A 216 18.15 -8.97 -7.17
N GLN A 217 17.00 -8.46 -7.58
CA GLN A 217 15.75 -8.52 -6.80
C GLN A 217 15.28 -9.97 -6.61
N GLU A 218 15.34 -10.80 -7.65
CA GLU A 218 15.00 -12.22 -7.58
C GLU A 218 15.94 -12.96 -6.60
N ALA A 219 17.24 -12.72 -6.68
CA ALA A 219 18.21 -13.27 -5.73
C ALA A 219 17.93 -12.81 -4.28
N MET A 220 17.57 -11.55 -4.09
CA MET A 220 17.16 -11.03 -2.77
C MET A 220 15.91 -11.71 -2.23
N LEU A 221 14.92 -11.97 -3.08
CA LEU A 221 13.70 -12.70 -2.69
C LEU A 221 14.02 -14.13 -2.28
N ASP A 222 14.88 -14.83 -3.03
CA ASP A 222 15.28 -16.19 -2.72
C ASP A 222 16.04 -16.28 -1.38
N ILE A 223 16.94 -15.33 -1.12
CA ILE A 223 17.64 -15.22 0.16
C ILE A 223 16.62 -14.95 1.30
N LYS A 224 15.69 -14.04 1.11
CA LYS A 224 14.66 -13.74 2.11
C LYS A 224 13.71 -14.91 2.37
N LYS A 225 13.35 -15.68 1.35
CA LYS A 225 12.54 -16.91 1.47
C LYS A 225 13.28 -18.00 2.24
N LYS A 226 14.56 -18.18 1.95
CA LYS A 226 15.36 -19.26 2.54
C LYS A 226 15.85 -18.97 3.96
N TYR A 227 16.23 -17.71 4.23
CA TYR A 227 16.91 -17.34 5.47
C TYR A 227 16.14 -16.31 6.32
N GLY A 228 14.94 -15.92 5.88
CA GLY A 228 14.07 -14.97 6.57
C GLY A 228 14.18 -13.53 6.04
N LYS A 229 13.16 -12.73 6.34
CA LYS A 229 12.98 -11.36 5.79
C LYS A 229 14.14 -10.40 6.10
N ASN A 230 14.87 -10.64 7.19
CA ASN A 230 16.00 -9.81 7.63
C ASN A 230 17.37 -10.34 7.18
N ALA A 231 17.43 -11.43 6.40
CA ALA A 231 18.69 -12.01 5.95
C ALA A 231 19.47 -11.07 5.00
N ILE A 232 18.75 -10.26 4.22
CA ILE A 232 19.34 -9.23 3.37
C ILE A 232 18.47 -7.97 3.44
N LEU A 233 19.10 -6.83 3.69
CA LEU A 233 18.45 -5.52 3.80
C LEU A 233 19.26 -4.48 3.02
N SER A 234 18.58 -3.40 2.59
CA SER A 234 19.29 -2.24 2.05
C SER A 234 20.10 -1.52 3.15
N GLY A 235 21.20 -0.85 2.78
CA GLY A 235 22.01 -0.09 3.74
C GLY A 235 21.20 0.97 4.51
N GLY A 236 20.17 1.53 3.90
CA GLY A 236 19.25 2.48 4.54
C GLY A 236 18.53 1.92 5.76
N SER A 237 18.25 0.61 5.79
CA SER A 237 17.56 -0.04 6.91
C SER A 237 18.39 -0.15 8.22
N TYR A 238 19.63 0.36 8.21
CA TYR A 238 20.50 0.46 9.38
C TYR A 238 20.64 1.91 9.89
N LEU A 239 20.06 2.87 9.20
CA LEU A 239 20.09 4.27 9.62
C LEU A 239 19.12 4.51 10.78
N ASP A 240 19.37 5.58 11.53
CA ASP A 240 18.50 6.01 12.62
C ASP A 240 17.09 6.39 12.07
N GLY A 241 16.06 5.81 12.68
CA GLY A 241 14.67 5.95 12.22
C GLY A 241 14.19 4.87 11.24
N ALA A 242 15.07 3.98 10.76
CA ALA A 242 14.66 2.85 9.93
C ALA A 242 13.79 1.86 10.72
N THR A 243 12.74 1.33 10.09
CA THR A 243 11.74 0.46 10.76
C THR A 243 11.67 -0.94 10.15
N ALA A 244 12.25 -1.19 8.98
CA ALA A 244 12.11 -2.44 8.25
C ALA A 244 12.51 -3.67 9.07
N ARG A 245 13.60 -3.59 9.84
CA ARG A 245 14.09 -4.71 10.66
C ARG A 245 13.09 -5.15 11.73
N GLU A 246 12.47 -4.18 12.40
CA GLU A 246 11.47 -4.43 13.44
C GLU A 246 10.15 -4.89 12.82
N ARG A 247 9.73 -4.23 11.74
CA ARG A 247 8.52 -4.59 11.00
C ARG A 247 8.57 -6.02 10.47
N ASN A 248 9.71 -6.47 9.97
CA ASN A 248 9.89 -7.84 9.48
C ASN A 248 9.77 -8.92 10.57
N ARG A 249 9.87 -8.54 11.86
CA ARG A 249 9.66 -9.41 13.01
C ARG A 249 8.21 -9.41 13.53
N GLN A 250 7.34 -8.58 12.96
CA GLN A 250 5.94 -8.52 13.38
C GLN A 250 5.11 -9.56 12.62
N ILE A 251 4.11 -10.11 13.30
CA ILE A 251 3.08 -10.97 12.72
C ILE A 251 1.76 -10.21 12.81
N GLY A 252 1.12 -9.94 11.64
CA GLY A 252 -0.14 -9.20 11.60
C GLY A 252 -0.07 -7.77 12.19
N GLY A 253 1.12 -7.13 12.15
CA GLY A 253 1.33 -5.79 12.69
C GLY A 253 1.62 -5.73 14.20
N HIS A 254 1.70 -6.88 14.88
CA HIS A 254 2.03 -6.99 16.30
C HIS A 254 3.38 -7.67 16.50
N LYS A 255 4.06 -7.34 17.61
CA LYS A 255 5.27 -8.07 18.03
C LYS A 255 4.88 -9.51 18.34
N ALA A 256 5.60 -10.45 17.73
CA ALA A 256 5.50 -11.87 18.02
C ALA A 256 6.15 -12.18 19.38
#